data_71c33afea41d2113de8b5a0cbd935f6f
#
_entry.id   71c33afea41d2113de8b5a0cbd935f6f
#
_cell.length_a   1.000
_cell.length_b   1.000
_cell.length_c   1.000
_cell.angle_alpha   90.00
_cell.angle_beta   90.00
_cell.angle_gamma   90.00
#
_symmetry.space_group_name_H-M   'P 1'
#
loop_
_entity.id
_entity.type
_entity.pdbx_description
1 polymer ?
#
loop_
_entity_poly.entity_id
_entity_poly.type
_entity_poly.pdbx_seq_one_letter_code
_entity_poly.pdbx_strand_id
1 'polypeptide(L)'
;MRPLAFALALLAACTAVPTQTEPSTRYLALGDSYTIGESVAADERFPMQLARDLNLGEPKIIAKTGWTTDELNAAIDAANVTGTYDLVTLLIGVNNQYRGRDVEQYRGEFAALLRRAIGFAGGDAKNVVVVSIPDWGVTPFAEGRDRAKIATEIDRYNAVNREETQRAGARYVDITPVSRGNDAALVAGDGLHPSGKQYGEWVKLIAPEARAALR
;
A
#
# COMPACT_ATOMS: atom_id res chain seq x y z
N MET A 1 -6.39 26.16 -78.64
CA MET A 1 -5.67 26.38 -77.37
C MET A 1 -6.51 25.79 -76.21
N ARG A 2 -6.13 24.66 -75.67
CA ARG A 2 -6.80 24.01 -74.54
C ARG A 2 -5.96 24.25 -73.28
N PRO A 3 -6.51 24.66 -72.13
CA PRO A 3 -5.69 24.77 -70.94
C PRO A 3 -5.56 23.38 -70.24
N LEU A 4 -4.30 23.04 -69.87
CA LEU A 4 -3.98 21.93 -68.99
C LEU A 4 -4.39 22.30 -67.57
N ALA A 5 -5.23 21.47 -66.97
CA ALA A 5 -5.53 21.50 -65.53
C ALA A 5 -4.51 20.64 -64.78
N PHE A 6 -3.72 21.28 -63.90
CA PHE A 6 -2.88 20.59 -62.94
C PHE A 6 -3.72 20.17 -61.72
N ALA A 7 -3.83 18.88 -61.51
CA ALA A 7 -4.45 18.35 -60.30
C ALA A 7 -3.37 18.21 -59.22
N LEU A 8 -3.49 19.00 -58.14
CA LEU A 8 -2.65 18.95 -56.96
C LEU A 8 -3.18 17.84 -56.03
N ALA A 9 -2.49 16.72 -55.92
CA ALA A 9 -2.80 15.65 -54.98
C ALA A 9 -2.26 16.02 -53.58
N LEU A 10 -3.13 16.33 -52.63
CA LEU A 10 -2.77 16.46 -51.20
C LEU A 10 -2.57 15.05 -50.61
N LEU A 11 -1.34 14.69 -50.31
CA LEU A 11 -1.02 13.53 -49.42
C LEU A 11 -1.29 13.96 -47.99
N ALA A 12 -2.36 13.44 -47.38
CA ALA A 12 -2.60 13.55 -45.95
C ALA A 12 -1.70 12.52 -45.23
N ALA A 13 -0.65 12.99 -44.58
CA ALA A 13 0.18 12.17 -43.69
C ALA A 13 -0.59 11.91 -42.39
N CYS A 14 -1.15 10.70 -42.23
CA CYS A 14 -1.65 10.24 -40.93
C CYS A 14 -0.47 10.02 -39.99
N THR A 15 -0.21 10.97 -39.10
CA THR A 15 0.69 10.77 -37.96
C THR A 15 -0.03 9.87 -36.96
N ALA A 16 0.40 8.61 -36.85
CA ALA A 16 -0.05 7.71 -35.79
C ALA A 16 0.41 8.28 -34.45
N VAL A 17 -0.54 8.71 -33.61
CA VAL A 17 -0.30 9.03 -32.21
C VAL A 17 0.10 7.73 -31.52
N PRO A 18 1.25 7.66 -30.86
CA PRO A 18 1.62 6.44 -30.10
C PRO A 18 0.56 6.23 -29.01
N THR A 19 -0.22 5.17 -29.11
CA THR A 19 -1.06 4.66 -28.04
C THR A 19 -0.13 4.30 -26.89
N GLN A 20 -0.13 5.09 -25.82
CA GLN A 20 0.49 4.67 -24.57
C GLN A 20 -0.30 3.44 -24.10
N THR A 21 0.31 2.28 -24.19
CA THR A 21 -0.18 1.07 -23.56
C THR A 21 -0.13 1.33 -22.05
N GLU A 22 -1.30 1.45 -21.42
CA GLU A 22 -1.44 1.47 -19.98
C GLU A 22 -0.62 0.31 -19.38
N PRO A 23 0.11 0.53 -18.27
CA PRO A 23 0.84 -0.55 -17.62
C PRO A 23 -0.12 -1.71 -17.37
N SER A 24 0.21 -2.88 -17.90
CA SER A 24 -0.66 -4.05 -17.80
C SER A 24 -0.78 -4.58 -16.37
N THR A 25 0.14 -4.20 -15.49
CA THR A 25 0.27 -4.69 -14.11
C THR A 25 -0.68 -3.94 -13.16
N ARG A 26 -1.59 -4.67 -12.55
CA ARG A 26 -2.61 -4.14 -11.63
C ARG A 26 -2.16 -4.25 -10.19
N TYR A 27 -2.18 -3.14 -9.46
CA TYR A 27 -1.80 -3.07 -8.05
C TYR A 27 -2.98 -2.63 -7.18
N LEU A 28 -3.23 -3.39 -6.08
CA LEU A 28 -4.22 -3.09 -5.04
C LEU A 28 -3.53 -2.85 -3.71
N ALA A 29 -3.78 -1.70 -3.07
CA ALA A 29 -3.29 -1.37 -1.75
C ALA A 29 -4.44 -1.30 -0.74
N LEU A 30 -4.36 -2.12 0.30
CA LEU A 30 -5.37 -2.28 1.36
C LEU A 30 -4.81 -1.78 2.69
N GLY A 31 -5.56 -0.97 3.44
CA GLY A 31 -5.08 -0.54 4.74
C GLY A 31 -5.88 0.57 5.42
N ASP A 32 -5.15 1.36 6.20
CA ASP A 32 -5.65 2.46 7.01
C ASP A 32 -5.00 3.81 6.63
N SER A 33 -4.80 4.71 7.62
CA SER A 33 -4.15 6.01 7.41
C SER A 33 -2.73 5.90 6.84
N TYR A 34 -2.00 4.85 7.17
CA TYR A 34 -0.65 4.62 6.66
C TYR A 34 -0.64 4.23 5.17
N THR A 35 -1.72 3.65 4.68
CA THR A 35 -1.86 3.30 3.26
C THR A 35 -2.46 4.46 2.45
N ILE A 36 -3.48 5.15 3.01
CA ILE A 36 -4.04 6.34 2.33
C ILE A 36 -3.08 7.52 2.34
N GLY A 37 -2.04 7.51 3.20
CA GLY A 37 -1.06 8.57 3.29
C GLY A 37 -1.63 9.82 3.95
N GLU A 38 -2.14 9.67 5.18
CA GLU A 38 -2.61 10.81 5.96
C GLU A 38 -1.48 11.83 6.13
N SER A 39 -1.81 13.10 5.99
CA SER A 39 -0.90 14.26 6.16
C SER A 39 0.24 14.40 5.13
N VAL A 40 0.18 13.66 4.02
CA VAL A 40 1.11 13.84 2.88
C VAL A 40 0.36 14.01 1.57
N ALA A 41 1.04 14.53 0.55
CA ALA A 41 0.48 14.62 -0.79
C ALA A 41 0.22 13.23 -1.40
N ALA A 42 -0.71 13.15 -2.34
CA ALA A 42 -1.13 11.87 -2.91
C ALA A 42 0.02 11.07 -3.54
N ASP A 43 0.96 11.74 -4.19
CA ASP A 43 2.13 11.14 -4.83
C ASP A 43 3.25 10.75 -3.85
N GLU A 44 3.17 11.21 -2.59
CA GLU A 44 4.11 10.86 -1.52
C GLU A 44 3.72 9.59 -0.75
N ARG A 45 2.50 9.06 -0.92
CA ARG A 45 2.04 7.81 -0.28
C ARG A 45 2.89 6.63 -0.71
N PHE A 46 3.14 5.68 0.20
CA PHE A 46 3.97 4.52 -0.19
C PHE A 46 3.41 3.73 -1.39
N PRO A 47 2.07 3.53 -1.57
CA PRO A 47 1.59 2.80 -2.75
C PRO A 47 1.91 3.53 -4.06
N MET A 48 1.83 4.86 -4.08
CA MET A 48 2.15 5.67 -5.25
C MET A 48 3.65 5.69 -5.54
N GLN A 49 4.48 5.81 -4.49
CA GLN A 49 5.94 5.73 -4.64
C GLN A 49 6.37 4.34 -5.12
N LEU A 50 5.78 3.26 -4.58
CA LEU A 50 6.06 1.89 -4.99
C LEU A 50 5.66 1.65 -6.45
N ALA A 51 4.47 2.10 -6.84
CA ALA A 51 4.00 1.99 -8.23
C ALA A 51 4.97 2.69 -9.20
N ARG A 52 5.42 3.89 -8.85
CA ARG A 52 6.40 4.65 -9.65
C ARG A 52 7.75 3.93 -9.72
N ASP A 53 8.27 3.41 -8.59
CA ASP A 53 9.56 2.68 -8.55
C ASP A 53 9.55 1.39 -9.38
N LEU A 54 8.39 0.73 -9.46
CA LEU A 54 8.21 -0.52 -10.19
C LEU A 54 7.63 -0.33 -11.60
N ASN A 55 7.36 0.90 -12.00
CA ASN A 55 6.70 1.23 -13.28
C ASN A 55 5.37 0.48 -13.46
N LEU A 56 4.54 0.50 -12.40
CA LEU A 56 3.18 -0.06 -12.40
C LEU A 56 2.17 1.01 -12.81
N GLY A 57 0.93 0.59 -13.10
CA GLY A 57 -0.21 1.48 -13.19
C GLY A 57 -0.55 2.15 -11.86
N GLU A 58 -1.44 3.14 -11.89
CA GLU A 58 -1.94 3.77 -10.68
C GLU A 58 -2.60 2.72 -9.77
N PRO A 59 -2.18 2.63 -8.48
CA PRO A 59 -2.71 1.64 -7.57
C PRO A 59 -4.18 1.94 -7.24
N LYS A 60 -5.01 0.90 -7.22
CA LYS A 60 -6.30 0.99 -6.54
C LYS A 60 -6.06 0.95 -5.04
N ILE A 61 -6.44 2.02 -4.33
CA ILE A 61 -6.27 2.13 -2.89
C ILE A 61 -7.63 1.99 -2.19
N ILE A 62 -7.74 1.05 -1.25
CA ILE A 62 -8.87 0.90 -0.34
C ILE A 62 -8.33 1.07 1.07
N ALA A 63 -8.35 2.28 1.55
CA ALA A 63 -7.80 2.66 2.83
C ALA A 63 -8.45 3.95 3.33
N LYS A 64 -8.56 4.10 4.66
CA LYS A 64 -9.05 5.32 5.30
C LYS A 64 -8.48 5.44 6.70
N THR A 65 -8.22 6.68 7.10
CA THR A 65 -7.78 7.04 8.44
C THR A 65 -8.70 6.48 9.52
N GLY A 66 -8.10 5.82 10.50
CA GLY A 66 -8.80 5.28 11.65
C GLY A 66 -9.33 3.85 11.46
N TRP A 67 -9.30 3.26 10.26
CA TRP A 67 -9.85 1.93 10.06
C TRP A 67 -9.13 0.83 10.82
N THR A 68 -9.94 -0.02 11.43
CA THR A 68 -9.57 -1.32 11.98
C THR A 68 -9.77 -2.43 10.95
N THR A 69 -9.40 -3.64 11.29
CA THR A 69 -9.54 -4.82 10.41
C THR A 69 -10.96 -5.06 9.92
N ASP A 70 -11.96 -4.96 10.80
CA ASP A 70 -13.38 -5.13 10.47
C ASP A 70 -13.92 -3.98 9.60
N GLU A 71 -13.50 -2.73 9.87
CA GLU A 71 -13.88 -1.56 9.07
C GLU A 71 -13.29 -1.63 7.65
N LEU A 72 -12.02 -2.05 7.51
CA LEU A 72 -11.42 -2.32 6.19
C LEU A 72 -12.16 -3.46 5.47
N ASN A 73 -12.51 -4.53 6.18
CA ASN A 73 -13.24 -5.66 5.59
C ASN A 73 -14.59 -5.23 5.02
N ALA A 74 -15.35 -4.42 5.77
CA ALA A 74 -16.63 -3.86 5.32
C ALA A 74 -16.45 -2.89 4.12
N ALA A 75 -15.38 -2.08 4.12
CA ALA A 75 -15.07 -1.18 3.02
C ALA A 75 -14.71 -1.90 1.73
N ILE A 76 -14.01 -3.03 1.81
CA ILE A 76 -13.74 -3.89 0.65
C ILE A 76 -15.04 -4.42 0.04
N ASP A 77 -16.03 -4.80 0.86
CA ASP A 77 -17.35 -5.22 0.39
C ASP A 77 -18.07 -4.07 -0.33
N ALA A 78 -18.07 -2.89 0.29
CA ALA A 78 -18.70 -1.70 -0.29
C ALA A 78 -18.03 -1.23 -1.59
N ALA A 79 -16.71 -1.41 -1.71
CA ALA A 79 -15.95 -1.03 -2.91
C ALA A 79 -16.18 -1.96 -4.11
N ASN A 80 -16.85 -3.09 -3.90
CA ASN A 80 -17.14 -4.10 -4.93
C ASN A 80 -15.94 -4.38 -5.84
N VAL A 81 -14.81 -4.76 -5.21
CA VAL A 81 -13.53 -4.99 -5.91
C VAL A 81 -13.67 -6.17 -6.86
N THR A 82 -13.45 -5.93 -8.16
CA THR A 82 -13.58 -6.93 -9.21
C THR A 82 -12.25 -7.21 -9.90
N GLY A 83 -12.13 -8.44 -10.45
CA GLY A 83 -10.96 -8.91 -11.18
C GLY A 83 -9.79 -9.25 -10.25
N THR A 84 -8.66 -9.61 -10.86
CA THR A 84 -7.43 -10.01 -10.18
C THR A 84 -6.38 -8.90 -10.26
N TYR A 85 -5.46 -8.90 -9.31
CA TYR A 85 -4.35 -7.97 -9.22
C TYR A 85 -3.04 -8.75 -9.20
N ASP A 86 -2.02 -8.22 -9.87
CA ASP A 86 -0.69 -8.83 -9.95
C ASP A 86 0.11 -8.59 -8.68
N LEU A 87 -0.24 -7.53 -7.95
CA LEU A 87 0.33 -7.18 -6.65
C LEU A 87 -0.77 -6.72 -5.71
N VAL A 88 -0.77 -7.22 -4.48
CA VAL A 88 -1.62 -6.72 -3.40
C VAL A 88 -0.74 -6.39 -2.19
N THR A 89 -0.85 -5.17 -1.64
CA THR A 89 -0.24 -4.84 -0.33
C THR A 89 -1.31 -4.74 0.74
N LEU A 90 -0.98 -5.19 1.96
CA LEU A 90 -1.86 -5.11 3.14
C LEU A 90 -1.07 -4.54 4.32
N LEU A 91 -1.48 -3.36 4.81
CA LEU A 91 -0.98 -2.73 6.03
C LEU A 91 -2.17 -2.30 6.88
N ILE A 92 -2.42 -2.98 8.00
CA ILE A 92 -3.57 -2.75 8.88
C ILE A 92 -3.25 -3.23 10.30
N GLY A 93 -3.91 -2.66 11.30
CA GLY A 93 -3.89 -3.16 12.67
C GLY A 93 -3.50 -2.14 13.72
N VAL A 94 -2.90 -1.00 13.34
CA VAL A 94 -2.55 0.05 14.31
C VAL A 94 -3.77 0.55 15.07
N ASN A 95 -4.92 0.69 14.40
CA ASN A 95 -6.15 1.16 15.04
C ASN A 95 -6.78 0.10 15.94
N ASN A 96 -6.59 -1.19 15.66
CA ASN A 96 -6.98 -2.26 16.58
C ASN A 96 -6.16 -2.15 17.88
N GLN A 97 -4.84 -1.99 17.79
CA GLN A 97 -3.96 -1.78 18.94
C GLN A 97 -4.31 -0.49 19.68
N TYR A 98 -4.44 0.65 18.97
CA TYR A 98 -4.75 1.96 19.56
C TYR A 98 -6.07 1.97 20.34
N ARG A 99 -7.06 1.22 19.87
CA ARG A 99 -8.38 1.03 20.54
C ARG A 99 -8.36 -0.07 21.61
N GLY A 100 -7.20 -0.68 21.90
CA GLY A 100 -7.03 -1.71 22.91
C GLY A 100 -7.79 -3.00 22.62
N ARG A 101 -7.98 -3.36 21.35
CA ARG A 101 -8.65 -4.61 20.99
C ARG A 101 -7.77 -5.82 21.35
N ASP A 102 -8.40 -6.94 21.64
CA ASP A 102 -7.72 -8.18 21.97
C ASP A 102 -6.91 -8.70 20.77
N VAL A 103 -5.67 -9.14 21.03
CA VAL A 103 -4.74 -9.55 19.98
C VAL A 103 -5.14 -10.87 19.31
N GLU A 104 -5.83 -11.77 20.01
CA GLU A 104 -6.30 -13.03 19.42
C GLU A 104 -7.56 -12.82 18.57
N GLN A 105 -8.44 -11.90 18.98
CA GLN A 105 -9.51 -11.43 18.11
C GLN A 105 -8.93 -10.81 16.83
N TYR A 106 -7.94 -9.93 16.98
CA TYR A 106 -7.23 -9.34 15.85
C TYR A 106 -6.63 -10.40 14.91
N ARG A 107 -6.01 -11.46 15.45
CA ARG A 107 -5.45 -12.58 14.67
C ARG A 107 -6.49 -13.17 13.70
N GLY A 108 -7.68 -13.46 14.21
CA GLY A 108 -8.78 -14.01 13.39
C GLY A 108 -9.22 -13.07 12.28
N GLU A 109 -9.37 -11.78 12.62
CA GLU A 109 -9.77 -10.73 11.68
C GLU A 109 -8.69 -10.47 10.62
N PHE A 110 -7.42 -10.39 11.02
CA PHE A 110 -6.28 -10.21 10.12
C PHE A 110 -6.14 -11.39 9.14
N ALA A 111 -6.22 -12.63 9.66
CA ALA A 111 -6.16 -13.83 8.82
C ALA A 111 -7.31 -13.87 7.79
N ALA A 112 -8.49 -13.36 8.14
CA ALA A 112 -9.60 -13.24 7.20
C ALA A 112 -9.31 -12.21 6.09
N LEU A 113 -8.78 -11.03 6.45
CA LEU A 113 -8.35 -10.02 5.47
C LEU A 113 -7.23 -10.51 4.56
N LEU A 114 -6.24 -11.22 5.12
CA LEU A 114 -5.14 -11.80 4.34
C LEU A 114 -5.67 -12.82 3.30
N ARG A 115 -6.60 -13.68 3.68
CA ARG A 115 -7.26 -14.58 2.71
C ARG A 115 -7.97 -13.82 1.60
N ARG A 116 -8.63 -12.70 1.91
CA ARG A 116 -9.24 -11.83 0.88
C ARG A 116 -8.20 -11.21 -0.04
N ALA A 117 -7.10 -10.69 0.52
CA ALA A 117 -5.99 -10.16 -0.25
C ALA A 117 -5.42 -11.20 -1.23
N ILE A 118 -5.25 -12.44 -0.77
CA ILE A 118 -4.82 -13.57 -1.62
C ILE A 118 -5.87 -13.87 -2.70
N GLY A 119 -7.15 -13.81 -2.37
CA GLY A 119 -8.23 -13.95 -3.36
C GLY A 119 -8.14 -12.90 -4.47
N PHE A 120 -7.86 -11.63 -4.12
CA PHE A 120 -7.64 -10.56 -5.11
C PHE A 120 -6.35 -10.76 -5.93
N ALA A 121 -5.37 -11.46 -5.39
CA ALA A 121 -4.16 -11.86 -6.10
C ALA A 121 -4.33 -13.15 -6.95
N GLY A 122 -5.57 -13.50 -7.32
CA GLY A 122 -5.85 -14.69 -8.11
C GLY A 122 -5.64 -16.01 -7.36
N GLY A 123 -5.54 -15.97 -6.05
CA GLY A 123 -5.25 -17.13 -5.18
C GLY A 123 -3.76 -17.39 -4.95
N ASP A 124 -2.86 -16.64 -5.58
CA ASP A 124 -1.42 -16.77 -5.34
C ASP A 124 -0.98 -15.87 -4.17
N ALA A 125 -0.68 -16.50 -3.03
CA ALA A 125 -0.21 -15.80 -1.85
C ALA A 125 1.14 -15.08 -2.08
N LYS A 126 1.96 -15.53 -3.03
CA LYS A 126 3.25 -14.91 -3.33
C LYS A 126 3.11 -13.50 -3.93
N ASN A 127 1.93 -13.17 -4.47
CA ASN A 127 1.59 -11.86 -5.01
C ASN A 127 1.03 -10.90 -3.95
N VAL A 128 1.01 -11.33 -2.68
CA VAL A 128 0.59 -10.51 -1.54
C VAL A 128 1.80 -10.14 -0.68
N VAL A 129 1.96 -8.84 -0.42
CA VAL A 129 2.98 -8.29 0.48
C VAL A 129 2.30 -7.66 1.69
N VAL A 130 2.46 -8.27 2.84
CA VAL A 130 2.06 -7.70 4.12
C VAL A 130 3.17 -6.80 4.63
N VAL A 131 2.81 -5.58 5.00
CA VAL A 131 3.73 -4.59 5.58
C VAL A 131 3.44 -4.47 7.07
N SER A 132 4.48 -4.47 7.90
CA SER A 132 4.33 -4.32 9.35
C SER A 132 3.73 -2.97 9.75
N ILE A 133 3.13 -2.92 10.91
CA ILE A 133 2.62 -1.70 11.55
C ILE A 133 3.82 -0.87 12.04
N PRO A 134 3.92 0.44 11.72
CA PRO A 134 4.95 1.31 12.28
C PRO A 134 4.71 1.57 13.77
N ASP A 135 5.77 1.89 14.50
CA ASP A 135 5.67 2.26 15.92
C ASP A 135 5.33 3.75 16.09
N TRP A 136 4.08 4.04 16.35
CA TRP A 136 3.65 5.41 16.61
C TRP A 136 4.08 5.92 18.00
N GLY A 137 4.52 5.03 18.91
CA GLY A 137 5.01 5.37 20.25
C GLY A 137 6.25 6.25 20.25
N VAL A 138 7.00 6.29 19.14
CA VAL A 138 8.19 7.13 19.00
C VAL A 138 7.88 8.56 18.51
N THR A 139 6.66 8.79 18.04
CA THR A 139 6.24 10.06 17.43
C THR A 139 5.91 11.14 18.48
N PRO A 140 5.87 12.44 18.11
CA PRO A 140 5.38 13.51 18.98
C PRO A 140 3.97 13.26 19.52
N PHE A 141 3.09 12.63 18.76
CA PHE A 141 1.73 12.30 19.18
C PHE A 141 1.65 11.40 20.43
N ALA A 142 2.70 10.63 20.68
CA ALA A 142 2.83 9.79 21.88
C ALA A 142 3.41 10.53 23.09
N GLU A 143 3.51 11.86 23.05
CA GLU A 143 3.95 12.64 24.23
C GLU A 143 2.97 12.43 25.41
N GLY A 144 3.54 12.18 26.59
CA GLY A 144 2.75 11.87 27.80
C GLY A 144 2.14 10.47 27.85
N ARG A 145 2.39 9.61 26.87
CA ARG A 145 1.93 8.21 26.85
C ARG A 145 3.03 7.23 27.25
N ASP A 146 2.64 6.04 27.63
CA ASP A 146 3.57 4.93 27.90
C ASP A 146 4.12 4.36 26.58
N ARG A 147 5.24 4.94 26.10
CA ARG A 147 5.90 4.57 24.85
C ARG A 147 6.39 3.12 24.85
N ALA A 148 6.86 2.61 26.00
CA ALA A 148 7.34 1.23 26.11
C ALA A 148 6.20 0.22 25.98
N LYS A 149 5.04 0.54 26.57
CA LYS A 149 3.83 -0.25 26.39
C LYS A 149 3.37 -0.27 24.94
N ILE A 150 3.32 0.92 24.30
CA ILE A 150 2.95 1.02 22.87
C ILE A 150 3.87 0.16 22.01
N ALA A 151 5.19 0.29 22.15
CA ALA A 151 6.16 -0.50 21.41
C ALA A 151 5.95 -2.01 21.59
N THR A 152 5.73 -2.46 22.85
CA THR A 152 5.48 -3.87 23.17
C THR A 152 4.18 -4.38 22.51
N GLU A 153 3.12 -3.58 22.50
CA GLU A 153 1.85 -3.94 21.88
C GLU A 153 1.97 -3.99 20.35
N ILE A 154 2.64 -3.01 19.72
CA ILE A 154 2.91 -3.03 18.28
C ILE A 154 3.72 -4.28 17.89
N ASP A 155 4.74 -4.65 18.68
CA ASP A 155 5.52 -5.86 18.43
C ASP A 155 4.66 -7.13 18.48
N ARG A 156 3.69 -7.21 19.41
CA ARG A 156 2.75 -8.34 19.49
C ARG A 156 1.84 -8.41 18.26
N TYR A 157 1.30 -7.29 17.82
CA TYR A 157 0.46 -7.23 16.61
C TYR A 157 1.27 -7.59 15.35
N ASN A 158 2.50 -7.10 15.25
CA ASN A 158 3.41 -7.43 14.16
C ASN A 158 3.87 -8.91 14.18
N ALA A 159 4.00 -9.52 15.36
CA ALA A 159 4.23 -10.96 15.47
C ALA A 159 3.06 -11.75 14.86
N VAL A 160 1.82 -11.37 15.17
CA VAL A 160 0.61 -11.98 14.57
C VAL A 160 0.62 -11.81 13.06
N ASN A 161 0.88 -10.60 12.56
CA ASN A 161 0.93 -10.33 11.12
C ASN A 161 1.97 -11.22 10.42
N ARG A 162 3.16 -11.33 11.00
CA ARG A 162 4.24 -12.16 10.47
C ARG A 162 3.87 -13.65 10.46
N GLU A 163 3.36 -14.17 11.58
CA GLU A 163 2.97 -15.58 11.71
C GLU A 163 1.87 -15.96 10.71
N GLU A 164 0.79 -15.17 10.61
CA GLU A 164 -0.31 -15.45 9.69
C GLU A 164 0.14 -15.33 8.22
N THR A 165 1.01 -14.35 7.92
CA THR A 165 1.58 -14.17 6.59
C THR A 165 2.44 -15.36 6.17
N GLN A 166 3.32 -15.84 7.06
CA GLN A 166 4.16 -17.01 6.82
C GLN A 166 3.30 -18.28 6.65
N ARG A 167 2.29 -18.46 7.51
CA ARG A 167 1.36 -19.59 7.43
C ARG A 167 0.60 -19.65 6.10
N ALA A 168 0.25 -18.47 5.57
CA ALA A 168 -0.43 -18.33 4.29
C ALA A 168 0.50 -18.44 3.06
N GLY A 169 1.81 -18.43 3.26
CA GLY A 169 2.80 -18.41 2.18
C GLY A 169 2.95 -17.05 1.47
N ALA A 170 2.44 -15.98 2.08
CA ALA A 170 2.57 -14.62 1.58
C ALA A 170 3.92 -13.99 1.99
N ARG A 171 4.23 -12.81 1.44
CA ARG A 171 5.46 -12.06 1.71
C ARG A 171 5.24 -11.11 2.88
N TYR A 172 6.24 -10.97 3.73
CA TYR A 172 6.22 -10.05 4.88
C TYR A 172 7.40 -9.09 4.82
N VAL A 173 7.11 -7.80 4.98
CA VAL A 173 8.14 -6.74 5.04
C VAL A 173 8.02 -6.01 6.36
N ASP A 174 9.11 -5.98 7.12
CA ASP A 174 9.19 -5.29 8.40
C ASP A 174 9.72 -3.86 8.21
N ILE A 175 8.83 -2.87 8.27
CA ILE A 175 9.18 -1.43 8.22
C ILE A 175 9.23 -0.80 9.62
N THR A 176 8.87 -1.53 10.65
CA THR A 176 8.81 -1.03 12.04
C THR A 176 10.15 -0.43 12.50
N PRO A 177 11.33 -1.03 12.19
CA PRO A 177 12.62 -0.43 12.55
C PRO A 177 12.86 0.95 11.94
N VAL A 178 12.34 1.20 10.72
CA VAL A 178 12.45 2.52 10.08
C VAL A 178 11.68 3.58 10.87
N SER A 179 10.47 3.24 11.34
CA SER A 179 9.66 4.15 12.15
C SER A 179 10.31 4.49 13.49
N ARG A 180 11.14 3.60 14.04
CA ARG A 180 11.90 3.79 15.29
C ARG A 180 13.17 4.63 15.14
N GLY A 181 13.46 5.13 13.95
CA GLY A 181 14.57 6.05 13.70
C GLY A 181 14.38 7.40 14.38
N ASN A 182 15.49 8.08 14.69
CA ASN A 182 15.49 9.36 15.42
C ASN A 182 15.43 10.61 14.52
N ASP A 183 15.17 10.46 13.23
CA ASP A 183 15.10 11.59 12.29
C ASP A 183 13.70 12.21 12.30
N ALA A 184 13.59 13.42 12.84
CA ALA A 184 12.32 14.16 12.88
C ALA A 184 11.70 14.39 11.49
N ALA A 185 12.51 14.39 10.42
CA ALA A 185 12.03 14.52 9.06
C ALA A 185 11.25 13.29 8.55
N LEU A 186 11.24 12.20 9.31
CA LEU A 186 10.45 11.00 9.01
C LEU A 186 8.99 11.12 9.43
N VAL A 187 8.63 12.10 10.27
CA VAL A 187 7.26 12.33 10.73
C VAL A 187 6.64 13.49 9.96
N ALA A 188 5.39 13.34 9.55
CA ALA A 188 4.62 14.38 8.88
C ALA A 188 4.26 15.54 9.84
N GLY A 189 3.71 16.62 9.28
CA GLY A 189 3.41 17.84 10.04
C GLY A 189 2.35 17.69 11.14
N ASP A 190 1.60 16.58 11.17
CA ASP A 190 0.62 16.26 12.22
C ASP A 190 1.27 15.64 13.47
N GLY A 191 2.56 15.35 13.42
CA GLY A 191 3.30 14.75 14.53
C GLY A 191 3.00 13.28 14.80
N LEU A 192 2.31 12.59 13.89
CA LEU A 192 1.90 11.18 14.03
C LEU A 192 2.27 10.33 12.81
N HIS A 193 1.79 10.74 11.62
CA HIS A 193 1.91 9.93 10.41
C HIS A 193 3.29 10.05 9.76
N PRO A 194 3.69 9.09 8.94
CA PRO A 194 4.94 9.13 8.19
C PRO A 194 4.97 10.29 7.20
N SER A 195 6.11 10.94 7.07
CA SER A 195 6.36 11.88 5.97
C SER A 195 6.56 11.14 4.64
N GLY A 196 6.49 11.87 3.53
CA GLY A 196 6.85 11.33 2.21
C GLY A 196 8.25 10.74 2.16
N LYS A 197 9.20 11.29 2.95
CA LYS A 197 10.55 10.73 3.13
C LYS A 197 10.50 9.35 3.78
N GLN A 198 9.75 9.19 4.88
CA GLN A 198 9.63 7.89 5.55
C GLN A 198 8.98 6.85 4.64
N TYR A 199 7.93 7.22 3.90
CA TYR A 199 7.34 6.35 2.90
C TYR A 199 8.35 5.91 1.83
N GLY A 200 9.26 6.79 1.41
CA GLY A 200 10.37 6.45 0.52
C GLY A 200 11.31 5.39 1.12
N GLU A 201 11.61 5.48 2.41
CA GLU A 201 12.41 4.44 3.11
C GLU A 201 11.65 3.10 3.19
N TRP A 202 10.33 3.13 3.42
CA TRP A 202 9.52 1.90 3.38
C TRP A 202 9.55 1.26 1.99
N VAL A 203 9.42 2.06 0.94
CA VAL A 203 9.45 1.57 -0.45
C VAL A 203 10.75 0.85 -0.76
N LYS A 204 11.89 1.31 -0.26
CA LYS A 204 13.18 0.61 -0.43
C LYS A 204 13.16 -0.82 0.13
N LEU A 205 12.40 -1.05 1.22
CA LEU A 205 12.24 -2.37 1.83
C LEU A 205 11.15 -3.20 1.12
N ILE A 206 10.07 -2.56 0.67
CA ILE A 206 8.91 -3.23 0.05
C ILE A 206 9.22 -3.64 -1.39
N ALA A 207 9.92 -2.80 -2.15
CA ALA A 207 10.14 -2.99 -3.58
C ALA A 207 10.82 -4.32 -3.96
N PRO A 208 11.83 -4.83 -3.24
CA PRO A 208 12.41 -6.13 -3.53
C PRO A 208 11.38 -7.28 -3.49
N GLU A 209 10.52 -7.30 -2.47
CA GLU A 209 9.47 -8.31 -2.31
C GLU A 209 8.35 -8.13 -3.34
N ALA A 210 7.97 -6.90 -3.64
CA ALA A 210 6.99 -6.61 -4.68
C ALA A 210 7.51 -6.99 -6.08
N ARG A 211 8.79 -6.75 -6.38
CA ARG A 211 9.43 -7.23 -7.64
C ARG A 211 9.45 -8.76 -7.72
N ALA A 212 9.65 -9.44 -6.60
CA ALA A 212 9.63 -10.90 -6.56
C ALA A 212 8.21 -11.45 -6.72
N ALA A 213 7.18 -10.72 -6.28
CA ALA A 213 5.78 -11.04 -6.51
C ALA A 213 5.35 -10.95 -7.98
N LEU A 214 5.98 -10.05 -8.74
CA LEU A 214 5.65 -9.77 -10.14
C LEU A 214 6.42 -10.65 -11.16
N ARG A 215 7.18 -11.65 -10.69
CA ARG A 215 7.93 -12.60 -11.53
C ARG A 215 7.18 -13.90 -11.71
#